data_2d64881e48071f4f300d4204ce4bc28d
#
_entry.id   2d64881e48071f4f300d4204ce4bc28d
#
_cell.length_a   1.000
_cell.length_b   1.000
_cell.length_c   1.000
_cell.angle_alpha   90.00
_cell.angle_beta   90.00
_cell.angle_gamma   90.00
#
_symmetry.space_group_name_H-M   'P 1'
#
loop_
_entity.id
_entity.type
_entity.pdbx_description
1 polymer ?
#
loop_
_entity_poly.entity_id
_entity_poly.type
_entity_poly.pdbx_seq_one_letter_code
_entity_poly.pdbx_strand_id
1 'polypeptide(L)'
;MKKLHILFLSILPALVILFCFLGFLVAPNDPEKVVITQSFLAPCAEYPLGTDQYGRCVFSRILYGGYTTLGIVLMGSAIVMTVGILLGLLLGQGKAGRNVLFESILNAVTAIPPIAYLIIFISTWGNSVSTMVVALTVSLILRMIKLVKTKTELEYNKAYVLCAVASGASRFRILLVHILPNLIRDAFRFSCLSAGEMILSISGFSFIGLSLGEGVIDWGSMVSEGRTSFGLAPGLVLYPMLFIFLCVLSFNLLGRQLESGGRIDA
;
A
#
# COMPACT_ATOMS: atom_id res chain seq x y z
N MET A 1 -1.97 -20.38 -24.46
CA MET A 1 -2.47 -20.55 -23.10
C MET A 1 -1.68 -19.73 -22.05
N LYS A 2 -0.33 -19.72 -22.05
CA LYS A 2 0.45 -18.93 -21.04
C LYS A 2 0.17 -17.42 -21.05
N LYS A 3 0.04 -16.77 -22.21
CA LYS A 3 -0.26 -15.31 -22.28
C LYS A 3 -1.65 -14.97 -21.73
N LEU A 4 -2.66 -15.80 -21.99
CA LEU A 4 -4.02 -15.60 -21.47
C LEU A 4 -4.08 -15.79 -19.95
N HIS A 5 -3.32 -16.73 -19.42
CA HIS A 5 -3.20 -16.97 -17.98
C HIS A 5 -2.51 -15.79 -17.25
N ILE A 6 -1.45 -15.23 -17.85
CA ILE A 6 -0.75 -14.06 -17.33
C ILE A 6 -1.67 -12.82 -17.36
N LEU A 7 -2.41 -12.63 -18.46
CA LEU A 7 -3.36 -11.53 -18.61
C LEU A 7 -4.48 -11.61 -17.55
N PHE A 8 -5.05 -12.80 -17.35
CA PHE A 8 -6.08 -13.03 -16.32
C PHE A 8 -5.54 -12.77 -14.91
N LEU A 9 -4.32 -13.24 -14.62
CA LEU A 9 -3.67 -13.00 -13.33
C LEU A 9 -3.35 -11.52 -13.06
N SER A 10 -3.25 -10.65 -14.08
CA SER A 10 -3.01 -9.21 -13.92
C SER A 10 -4.30 -8.40 -13.83
N ILE A 11 -5.28 -8.74 -14.66
CA ILE A 11 -6.53 -7.99 -14.77
C ILE A 11 -7.40 -8.20 -13.52
N LEU A 12 -7.53 -9.43 -13.05
CA LEU A 12 -8.39 -9.72 -11.91
C LEU A 12 -7.96 -8.98 -10.62
N PRO A 13 -6.68 -8.99 -10.20
CA PRO A 13 -6.24 -8.20 -9.06
C PRO A 13 -6.44 -6.69 -9.24
N ALA A 14 -6.20 -6.16 -10.45
CA ALA A 14 -6.42 -4.75 -10.74
C ALA A 14 -7.91 -4.38 -10.62
N LEU A 15 -8.81 -5.23 -11.11
CA LEU A 15 -10.26 -5.04 -10.98
C LEU A 15 -10.71 -5.10 -9.52
N VAL A 16 -10.16 -6.00 -8.70
CA VAL A 16 -10.46 -6.07 -7.27
C VAL A 16 -10.07 -4.77 -6.56
N ILE A 17 -8.85 -4.26 -6.81
CA ILE A 17 -8.38 -3.00 -6.22
C ILE A 17 -9.27 -1.83 -6.68
N LEU A 18 -9.57 -1.77 -7.98
CA LEU A 18 -10.42 -0.73 -8.55
C LEU A 18 -11.84 -0.77 -7.96
N PHE A 19 -12.44 -1.96 -7.85
CA PHE A 19 -13.74 -2.14 -7.22
C PHE A 19 -13.73 -1.71 -5.74
N CYS A 20 -12.72 -2.12 -4.97
CA CYS A 20 -12.62 -1.74 -3.58
C CYS A 20 -12.40 -0.23 -3.39
N PHE A 21 -11.70 0.43 -4.33
CA PHE A 21 -11.44 1.86 -4.26
C PHE A 21 -12.64 2.71 -4.73
N LEU A 22 -13.31 2.31 -5.82
CA LEU A 22 -14.42 3.07 -6.40
C LEU A 22 -15.80 2.56 -5.96
N GLY A 23 -15.84 1.47 -5.20
CA GLY A 23 -17.10 0.83 -4.79
C GLY A 23 -18.04 1.73 -4.02
N PHE A 24 -17.52 2.75 -3.31
CA PHE A 24 -18.35 3.72 -2.59
C PHE A 24 -19.35 4.46 -3.52
N LEU A 25 -19.07 4.56 -4.83
CA LEU A 25 -19.96 5.17 -5.82
C LEU A 25 -21.26 4.37 -6.04
N VAL A 26 -21.23 3.07 -5.75
CA VAL A 26 -22.36 2.16 -5.90
C VAL A 26 -22.93 1.69 -4.54
N ALA A 27 -22.56 2.37 -3.46
CA ALA A 27 -23.05 2.05 -2.12
C ALA A 27 -24.57 2.30 -2.05
N PRO A 28 -25.39 1.30 -1.67
CA PRO A 28 -26.85 1.41 -1.71
C PRO A 28 -27.41 2.33 -0.63
N ASN A 29 -26.69 2.48 0.49
CA ASN A 29 -27.15 3.23 1.66
C ASN A 29 -26.05 4.14 2.19
N ASP A 30 -26.45 5.17 2.95
CA ASP A 30 -25.52 6.00 3.72
C ASP A 30 -24.81 5.13 4.79
N PRO A 31 -23.45 5.08 4.79
CA PRO A 31 -22.69 4.22 5.70
C PRO A 31 -22.74 4.66 7.17
N GLU A 32 -23.13 5.92 7.44
CA GLU A 32 -23.19 6.49 8.79
C GLU A 32 -24.61 6.54 9.37
N LYS A 33 -25.63 6.31 8.54
CA LYS A 33 -27.04 6.39 8.98
C LYS A 33 -27.35 5.32 10.01
N VAL A 34 -27.55 5.74 11.26
CA VAL A 34 -27.91 4.88 12.41
C VAL A 34 -29.43 4.69 12.46
N VAL A 35 -29.86 3.42 12.49
CA VAL A 35 -31.27 3.02 12.65
C VAL A 35 -31.35 1.87 13.65
N ILE A 36 -31.40 2.18 14.94
CA ILE A 36 -31.31 1.19 16.03
C ILE A 36 -32.39 0.09 15.95
N THR A 37 -33.58 0.42 15.42
CA THR A 37 -34.66 -0.55 15.20
C THR A 37 -34.33 -1.61 14.16
N GLN A 38 -33.30 -1.38 13.34
CA GLN A 38 -32.84 -2.28 12.30
C GLN A 38 -31.48 -2.94 12.65
N SER A 39 -31.11 -2.98 13.95
CA SER A 39 -29.86 -3.62 14.41
C SER A 39 -29.85 -5.12 14.11
N PHE A 40 -28.71 -5.63 13.62
CA PHE A 40 -28.47 -7.04 13.32
C PHE A 40 -29.47 -7.66 12.33
N LEU A 41 -30.02 -6.90 11.39
CA LEU A 41 -30.83 -7.46 10.31
C LEU A 41 -30.00 -8.42 9.46
N ALA A 42 -30.64 -9.55 9.12
CA ALA A 42 -30.05 -10.49 8.17
C ALA A 42 -29.95 -9.85 6.75
N PRO A 43 -29.06 -10.38 5.88
CA PRO A 43 -28.96 -9.92 4.51
C PRO A 43 -30.31 -9.89 3.79
N CYS A 44 -30.63 -8.76 3.16
CA CYS A 44 -31.87 -8.56 2.40
C CYS A 44 -31.60 -7.63 1.20
N ALA A 45 -32.62 -7.39 0.35
CA ALA A 45 -32.45 -6.55 -0.84
C ALA A 45 -32.03 -5.11 -0.53
N GLU A 46 -32.46 -4.54 0.59
CA GLU A 46 -32.09 -3.21 1.06
C GLU A 46 -30.69 -3.19 1.72
N TYR A 47 -30.34 -4.27 2.43
CA TYR A 47 -29.06 -4.45 3.15
C TYR A 47 -28.37 -5.75 2.68
N PRO A 48 -27.59 -5.73 1.59
CA PRO A 48 -27.05 -6.94 0.95
C PRO A 48 -26.18 -7.83 1.87
N LEU A 49 -25.49 -7.23 2.86
CA LEU A 49 -24.71 -7.95 3.88
C LEU A 49 -25.29 -7.77 5.31
N GLY A 50 -26.56 -7.32 5.37
CA GLY A 50 -27.22 -7.04 6.64
C GLY A 50 -26.78 -5.71 7.27
N THR A 51 -27.14 -5.55 8.55
CA THR A 51 -26.83 -4.35 9.34
C THR A 51 -25.98 -4.69 10.57
N ASP A 52 -25.27 -3.69 11.07
CA ASP A 52 -24.45 -3.80 12.28
C ASP A 52 -25.30 -3.56 13.58
N GLN A 53 -24.61 -3.48 14.71
CA GLN A 53 -25.21 -3.22 16.02
C GLN A 53 -25.94 -1.88 16.15
N TYR A 54 -25.66 -0.93 15.25
CA TYR A 54 -26.31 0.37 15.19
C TYR A 54 -27.35 0.48 14.07
N GLY A 55 -27.60 -0.63 13.33
CA GLY A 55 -28.48 -0.67 12.19
C GLY A 55 -27.92 0.00 10.93
N ARG A 56 -26.59 0.19 10.85
CA ARG A 56 -25.93 0.76 9.68
C ARG A 56 -25.69 -0.34 8.63
N CYS A 57 -25.76 0.00 7.34
CA CYS A 57 -25.54 -0.93 6.25
C CYS A 57 -24.09 -1.43 6.21
N VAL A 58 -23.88 -2.72 6.46
CA VAL A 58 -22.52 -3.33 6.46
C VAL A 58 -21.88 -3.24 5.09
N PHE A 59 -22.62 -3.48 4.00
CA PHE A 59 -22.08 -3.44 2.64
C PHE A 59 -21.60 -2.03 2.26
N SER A 60 -22.40 -0.99 2.52
CA SER A 60 -21.99 0.40 2.28
C SER A 60 -20.76 0.77 3.08
N ARG A 61 -20.69 0.37 4.35
CA ARG A 61 -19.51 0.63 5.21
C ARG A 61 -18.25 -0.05 4.69
N ILE A 62 -18.35 -1.27 4.15
CA ILE A 62 -17.22 -1.96 3.54
C ILE A 62 -16.70 -1.20 2.32
N LEU A 63 -17.59 -0.70 1.47
CA LEU A 63 -17.22 0.05 0.27
C LEU A 63 -16.55 1.40 0.62
N TYR A 64 -17.10 2.13 1.59
CA TYR A 64 -16.48 3.37 2.09
C TYR A 64 -15.16 3.12 2.82
N GLY A 65 -15.08 2.05 3.62
CA GLY A 65 -13.83 1.62 4.27
C GLY A 65 -12.75 1.27 3.25
N GLY A 66 -13.14 0.70 2.11
CA GLY A 66 -12.25 0.44 0.97
C GLY A 66 -11.69 1.73 0.38
N TYR A 67 -12.55 2.71 0.11
CA TYR A 67 -12.13 4.03 -0.37
C TYR A 67 -11.11 4.69 0.57
N THR A 68 -11.39 4.71 1.87
CA THR A 68 -10.51 5.29 2.88
C THR A 68 -9.17 4.56 2.97
N THR A 69 -9.21 3.24 3.16
CA THR A 69 -8.01 2.42 3.33
C THR A 69 -7.13 2.47 2.08
N LEU A 70 -7.72 2.25 0.89
CA LEU A 70 -6.96 2.29 -0.37
C LEU A 70 -6.55 3.71 -0.77
N GLY A 71 -7.33 4.74 -0.43
CA GLY A 71 -6.96 6.13 -0.64
C GLY A 71 -5.65 6.48 0.06
N ILE A 72 -5.52 6.10 1.34
CA ILE A 72 -4.28 6.27 2.11
C ILE A 72 -3.13 5.49 1.49
N VAL A 73 -3.35 4.23 1.14
CA VAL A 73 -2.34 3.35 0.56
C VAL A 73 -1.84 3.85 -0.80
N LEU A 74 -2.75 4.25 -1.69
CA LEU A 74 -2.39 4.75 -3.02
C LEU A 74 -1.64 6.09 -2.93
N MET A 75 -2.11 7.01 -2.09
CA MET A 75 -1.43 8.28 -1.85
C MET A 75 -0.03 8.06 -1.25
N GLY A 76 0.07 7.23 -0.21
CA GLY A 76 1.35 6.88 0.40
C GLY A 76 2.31 6.20 -0.58
N SER A 77 1.82 5.25 -1.37
CA SER A 77 2.62 4.56 -2.40
C SER A 77 3.13 5.51 -3.48
N ALA A 78 2.31 6.48 -3.91
CA ALA A 78 2.74 7.50 -4.88
C ALA A 78 3.86 8.39 -4.31
N ILE A 79 3.75 8.81 -3.06
CA ILE A 79 4.80 9.58 -2.37
C ILE A 79 6.08 8.76 -2.23
N VAL A 80 5.98 7.51 -1.75
CA VAL A 80 7.11 6.59 -1.59
C VAL A 80 7.83 6.37 -2.92
N MET A 81 7.07 6.15 -3.99
CA MET A 81 7.62 5.89 -5.31
C MET A 81 8.33 7.12 -5.87
N THR A 82 7.68 8.27 -5.86
CA THR A 82 8.25 9.51 -6.42
C THR A 82 9.49 9.98 -5.64
N VAL A 83 9.37 10.14 -4.33
CA VAL A 83 10.46 10.63 -3.48
C VAL A 83 11.57 9.60 -3.36
N GLY A 84 11.22 8.33 -3.18
CA GLY A 84 12.18 7.24 -3.03
C GLY A 84 13.02 7.00 -4.30
N ILE A 85 12.41 7.03 -5.48
CA ILE A 85 13.14 6.93 -6.75
C ILE A 85 14.05 8.13 -6.95
N LEU A 86 13.53 9.35 -6.78
CA LEU A 86 14.30 10.57 -6.99
C LEU A 86 15.55 10.61 -6.10
N LEU A 87 15.37 10.44 -4.79
CA LEU A 87 16.47 10.46 -3.83
C LEU A 87 17.42 9.26 -4.00
N GLY A 88 16.88 8.08 -4.27
CA GLY A 88 17.66 6.86 -4.50
C GLY A 88 18.57 6.98 -5.74
N LEU A 89 18.06 7.53 -6.85
CA LEU A 89 18.86 7.80 -8.06
C LEU A 89 19.98 8.80 -7.77
N LEU A 90 19.67 9.90 -7.09
CA LEU A 90 20.65 10.94 -6.76
C LEU A 90 21.77 10.40 -5.86
N LEU A 91 21.42 9.62 -4.84
CA LEU A 91 22.39 9.04 -3.90
C LEU A 91 23.22 7.90 -4.52
N GLY A 92 22.65 7.15 -5.47
CA GLY A 92 23.33 6.03 -6.12
C GLY A 92 24.43 6.41 -7.11
N GLN A 93 24.51 7.68 -7.55
CA GLN A 93 25.54 8.12 -8.51
C GLN A 93 26.76 8.80 -7.88
N GLY A 94 26.75 9.10 -6.58
CA GLY A 94 27.77 9.92 -5.92
C GLY A 94 28.75 9.15 -5.06
N LYS A 95 29.93 9.76 -4.83
CA LYS A 95 30.89 9.28 -3.81
C LYS A 95 30.29 9.33 -2.40
N ALA A 96 29.32 10.22 -2.15
CA ALA A 96 28.63 10.35 -0.87
C ALA A 96 27.81 9.09 -0.52
N GLY A 97 27.23 8.42 -1.51
CA GLY A 97 26.52 7.16 -1.33
C GLY A 97 27.44 5.97 -0.96
N ARG A 98 28.75 6.08 -1.20
CA ARG A 98 29.77 5.08 -0.83
C ARG A 98 30.37 5.32 0.56
N ASN A 99 29.83 6.30 1.32
CA ASN A 99 30.29 6.54 2.68
C ASN A 99 29.71 5.46 3.61
N VAL A 100 30.58 4.69 4.24
CA VAL A 100 30.23 3.58 5.14
C VAL A 100 29.33 4.07 6.29
N LEU A 101 29.58 5.28 6.81
CA LEU A 101 28.76 5.85 7.88
C LEU A 101 27.33 6.10 7.41
N PHE A 102 27.14 6.69 6.21
CA PHE A 102 25.82 6.92 5.64
C PHE A 102 25.06 5.62 5.39
N GLU A 103 25.74 4.59 4.86
CA GLU A 103 25.15 3.27 4.68
C GLU A 103 24.76 2.61 6.00
N SER A 104 25.60 2.71 7.01
CA SER A 104 25.31 2.17 8.34
C SER A 104 24.09 2.83 8.97
N ILE A 105 23.98 4.17 8.86
CA ILE A 105 22.79 4.91 9.34
C ILE A 105 21.54 4.49 8.55
N LEU A 106 21.62 4.43 7.23
CA LEU A 106 20.49 4.02 6.39
C LEU A 106 20.04 2.58 6.72
N ASN A 107 21.02 1.67 6.95
CA ASN A 107 20.72 0.31 7.35
C ASN A 107 20.07 0.24 8.74
N ALA A 108 20.57 0.99 9.72
CA ALA A 108 20.02 1.04 11.07
C ALA A 108 18.58 1.58 11.06
N VAL A 109 18.34 2.67 10.35
CA VAL A 109 16.98 3.27 10.28
C VAL A 109 16.01 2.35 9.52
N THR A 110 16.43 1.74 8.41
CA THR A 110 15.55 0.81 7.66
C THR A 110 15.31 -0.52 8.37
N ALA A 111 16.08 -0.88 9.40
CA ALA A 111 15.85 -2.04 10.24
C ALA A 111 14.67 -1.85 11.22
N ILE A 112 14.28 -0.59 11.49
CA ILE A 112 13.15 -0.29 12.35
C ILE A 112 11.85 -0.74 11.63
N PRO A 113 10.99 -1.57 12.27
CA PRO A 113 9.73 -1.98 11.66
C PRO A 113 8.80 -0.79 11.41
N PRO A 114 7.98 -0.77 10.32
CA PRO A 114 7.02 0.31 10.05
C PRO A 114 6.08 0.60 11.22
N ILE A 115 5.72 -0.43 11.96
CA ILE A 115 4.85 -0.34 13.14
C ILE A 115 5.44 0.57 14.23
N ALA A 116 6.76 0.56 14.42
CA ALA A 116 7.41 1.42 15.41
C ALA A 116 7.32 2.91 15.02
N TYR A 117 7.45 3.21 13.73
CA TYR A 117 7.21 4.58 13.23
C TYR A 117 5.78 5.03 13.51
N LEU A 118 4.79 4.15 13.25
CA LEU A 118 3.39 4.46 13.54
C LEU A 118 3.17 4.79 15.02
N ILE A 119 3.69 3.98 15.93
CA ILE A 119 3.55 4.21 17.38
C ILE A 119 4.15 5.57 17.76
N ILE A 120 5.38 5.89 17.29
CA ILE A 120 6.05 7.15 17.59
C ILE A 120 5.23 8.34 17.08
N PHE A 121 4.80 8.32 15.81
CA PHE A 121 4.06 9.44 15.23
C PHE A 121 2.68 9.62 15.86
N ILE A 122 1.95 8.54 16.12
CA ILE A 122 0.65 8.60 16.78
C ILE A 122 0.78 9.14 18.22
N SER A 123 1.82 8.73 18.95
CA SER A 123 2.05 9.21 20.32
C SER A 123 2.39 10.69 20.39
N THR A 124 2.97 11.25 19.32
CA THR A 124 3.40 12.67 19.29
C THR A 124 2.36 13.59 18.64
N TRP A 125 1.68 13.14 17.58
CA TRP A 125 0.78 13.98 16.77
C TRP A 125 -0.69 13.57 16.88
N GLY A 126 -0.98 12.48 17.61
CA GLY A 126 -2.33 11.94 17.74
C GLY A 126 -2.79 11.12 16.54
N ASN A 127 -3.99 10.55 16.68
CA ASN A 127 -4.62 9.71 15.66
C ASN A 127 -5.25 10.58 14.57
N SER A 128 -4.75 10.48 13.34
CA SER A 128 -5.35 11.09 12.16
C SER A 128 -4.89 10.41 10.89
N VAL A 129 -5.66 10.57 9.80
CA VAL A 129 -5.28 10.08 8.47
C VAL A 129 -3.90 10.62 8.06
N SER A 130 -3.64 11.90 8.28
CA SER A 130 -2.36 12.54 7.96
C SER A 130 -1.19 11.94 8.74
N THR A 131 -1.35 11.69 10.05
CA THR A 131 -0.34 11.03 10.87
C THR A 131 -0.01 9.63 10.34
N MET A 132 -1.03 8.85 9.99
CA MET A 132 -0.86 7.51 9.40
C MET A 132 -0.11 7.56 8.06
N VAL A 133 -0.51 8.47 7.16
CA VAL A 133 0.17 8.63 5.87
C VAL A 133 1.64 8.97 6.08
N VAL A 134 1.96 9.94 6.93
CA VAL A 134 3.34 10.36 7.19
C VAL A 134 4.15 9.23 7.81
N ALA A 135 3.64 8.56 8.84
CA ALA A 135 4.36 7.49 9.53
C ALA A 135 4.70 6.31 8.60
N LEU A 136 3.72 5.86 7.81
CA LEU A 136 3.92 4.77 6.85
C LEU A 136 4.85 5.18 5.71
N THR A 137 4.67 6.38 5.16
CA THR A 137 5.49 6.85 4.03
C THR A 137 6.95 7.07 4.43
N VAL A 138 7.24 7.64 5.59
CA VAL A 138 8.62 7.85 6.07
C VAL A 138 9.38 6.53 6.14
N SER A 139 8.80 5.51 6.76
CA SER A 139 9.41 4.18 6.86
C SER A 139 9.69 3.56 5.48
N LEU A 140 8.73 3.64 4.56
CA LEU A 140 8.82 3.02 3.24
C LEU A 140 9.69 3.82 2.26
N ILE A 141 9.72 5.15 2.35
CA ILE A 141 10.63 6.01 1.56
C ILE A 141 12.08 5.60 1.78
N LEU A 142 12.50 5.41 3.02
CA LEU A 142 13.88 5.01 3.35
C LEU A 142 14.25 3.64 2.76
N ARG A 143 13.32 2.69 2.78
CA ARG A 143 13.50 1.37 2.14
C ARG A 143 13.56 1.49 0.61
N MET A 144 12.71 2.31 0.00
CA MET A 144 12.73 2.57 -1.44
C MET A 144 14.03 3.27 -1.86
N ILE A 145 14.49 4.27 -1.11
CA ILE A 145 15.78 4.94 -1.34
C ILE A 145 16.91 3.92 -1.36
N LYS A 146 16.95 3.03 -0.35
CA LYS A 146 17.98 1.98 -0.26
C LYS A 146 17.94 1.05 -1.46
N LEU A 147 16.74 0.57 -1.86
CA LEU A 147 16.55 -0.28 -3.03
C LEU A 147 17.07 0.40 -4.29
N VAL A 148 16.59 1.62 -4.57
CA VAL A 148 16.91 2.36 -5.78
C VAL A 148 18.39 2.76 -5.81
N LYS A 149 18.97 3.21 -4.69
CA LYS A 149 20.39 3.51 -4.56
C LYS A 149 21.26 2.30 -4.92
N THR A 150 21.00 1.16 -4.29
CA THR A 150 21.78 -0.07 -4.52
C THR A 150 21.67 -0.52 -5.99
N LYS A 151 20.47 -0.47 -6.56
CA LYS A 151 20.26 -0.81 -7.99
C LYS A 151 20.97 0.18 -8.91
N THR A 152 20.92 1.47 -8.62
CA THR A 152 21.63 2.51 -9.39
C THR A 152 23.14 2.26 -9.38
N GLU A 153 23.73 1.92 -8.25
CA GLU A 153 25.16 1.60 -8.13
C GLU A 153 25.54 0.38 -8.96
N LEU A 154 24.69 -0.67 -8.96
CA LEU A 154 24.91 -1.87 -9.77
C LEU A 154 24.84 -1.54 -11.28
N GLU A 155 23.85 -0.75 -11.70
CA GLU A 155 23.67 -0.35 -13.09
C GLU A 155 24.82 0.55 -13.59
N TYR A 156 25.37 1.42 -12.74
CA TYR A 156 26.50 2.29 -13.10
C TYR A 156 27.75 1.53 -13.51
N ASN A 157 27.94 0.31 -13.02
CA ASN A 157 29.09 -0.54 -13.33
C ASN A 157 28.91 -1.40 -14.59
N LYS A 158 27.75 -1.32 -15.25
CA LYS A 158 27.49 -2.09 -16.49
C LYS A 158 28.12 -1.44 -17.72
N ALA A 159 28.55 -2.25 -18.67
CA ALA A 159 29.27 -1.83 -19.87
C ALA A 159 28.52 -0.74 -20.67
N TYR A 160 27.18 -0.85 -20.83
CA TYR A 160 26.40 0.10 -21.58
C TYR A 160 26.38 1.52 -20.94
N VAL A 161 26.42 1.59 -19.61
CA VAL A 161 26.53 2.88 -18.90
C VAL A 161 27.93 3.46 -19.04
N LEU A 162 28.97 2.63 -18.92
CA LEU A 162 30.35 3.05 -19.13
C LEU A 162 30.58 3.58 -20.56
N CYS A 163 29.98 2.94 -21.57
CA CYS A 163 30.01 3.44 -22.96
C CYS A 163 29.30 4.80 -23.08
N ALA A 164 28.14 4.99 -22.43
CA ALA A 164 27.44 6.27 -22.44
C ALA A 164 28.26 7.38 -21.76
N VAL A 165 28.96 7.08 -20.66
CA VAL A 165 29.88 8.01 -20.00
C VAL A 165 31.04 8.37 -20.94
N ALA A 166 31.67 7.38 -21.57
CA ALA A 166 32.78 7.59 -22.52
C ALA A 166 32.36 8.43 -23.76
N SER A 167 31.09 8.31 -24.17
CA SER A 167 30.49 9.10 -25.24
C SER A 167 30.09 10.53 -24.80
N GLY A 168 30.39 10.94 -23.57
CA GLY A 168 30.12 12.29 -23.06
C GLY A 168 28.67 12.54 -22.63
N ALA A 169 27.86 11.49 -22.38
CA ALA A 169 26.50 11.67 -21.90
C ALA A 169 26.47 12.38 -20.53
N SER A 170 25.56 13.37 -20.39
CA SER A 170 25.39 14.05 -19.11
C SER A 170 24.86 13.10 -18.03
N ARG A 171 25.20 13.39 -16.75
CA ARG A 171 24.74 12.59 -15.60
C ARG A 171 23.23 12.42 -15.56
N PHE A 172 22.48 13.47 -15.87
CA PHE A 172 21.02 13.45 -15.90
C PHE A 172 20.48 12.51 -16.99
N ARG A 173 21.11 12.54 -18.17
CA ARG A 173 20.77 11.64 -19.30
C ARG A 173 21.05 10.18 -18.95
N ILE A 174 22.17 9.90 -18.27
CA ILE A 174 22.51 8.55 -17.82
C ILE A 174 21.46 8.03 -16.84
N LEU A 175 21.06 8.83 -15.84
CA LEU A 175 20.06 8.42 -14.86
C LEU A 175 18.69 8.17 -15.48
N LEU A 176 18.16 9.13 -16.26
CA LEU A 176 16.79 9.07 -16.72
C LEU A 176 16.60 8.17 -17.93
N VAL A 177 17.59 8.08 -18.82
CA VAL A 177 17.45 7.34 -20.09
C VAL A 177 18.05 5.94 -20.00
N HIS A 178 19.13 5.76 -19.23
CA HIS A 178 19.83 4.47 -19.19
C HIS A 178 19.57 3.67 -17.91
N ILE A 179 19.44 4.33 -16.74
CA ILE A 179 19.32 3.65 -15.47
C ILE A 179 17.85 3.49 -15.04
N LEU A 180 17.08 4.59 -15.00
CA LEU A 180 15.69 4.58 -14.53
C LEU A 180 14.80 3.54 -15.24
N PRO A 181 14.83 3.36 -16.57
CA PRO A 181 13.97 2.37 -17.22
C PRO A 181 14.25 0.93 -16.78
N ASN A 182 15.51 0.64 -16.39
CA ASN A 182 15.89 -0.70 -15.92
C ASN A 182 15.48 -0.98 -14.48
N LEU A 183 15.39 0.05 -13.63
CA LEU A 183 15.03 -0.11 -12.22
C LEU A 183 13.55 0.17 -11.91
N ILE A 184 12.81 0.82 -12.84
CA ILE A 184 11.42 1.21 -12.60
C ILE A 184 10.54 -0.01 -12.29
N ARG A 185 10.80 -1.15 -12.90
CA ARG A 185 10.10 -2.41 -12.65
C ARG A 185 10.29 -2.88 -11.21
N ASP A 186 11.52 -2.81 -10.69
CA ASP A 186 11.83 -3.18 -9.30
C ASP A 186 11.17 -2.21 -8.31
N ALA A 187 11.12 -0.92 -8.63
CA ALA A 187 10.46 0.09 -7.82
C ALA A 187 8.93 -0.13 -7.79
N PHE A 188 8.31 -0.45 -8.93
CA PHE A 188 6.88 -0.80 -9.00
C PHE A 188 6.58 -2.07 -8.19
N ARG A 189 7.40 -3.11 -8.33
CA ARG A 189 7.28 -4.34 -7.55
C ARG A 189 7.33 -4.04 -6.05
N PHE A 190 8.32 -3.26 -5.62
CA PHE A 190 8.42 -2.84 -4.22
C PHE A 190 7.17 -2.07 -3.77
N SER A 191 6.67 -1.14 -4.59
CA SER A 191 5.45 -0.37 -4.26
C SER A 191 4.22 -1.27 -4.11
N CYS A 192 4.03 -2.26 -4.98
CA CYS A 192 2.93 -3.21 -4.85
C CYS A 192 3.02 -4.04 -3.54
N LEU A 193 4.20 -4.58 -3.22
CA LEU A 193 4.39 -5.34 -1.99
C LEU A 193 4.20 -4.48 -0.75
N SER A 194 4.73 -3.26 -0.76
CA SER A 194 4.58 -2.28 0.33
C SER A 194 3.13 -1.81 0.49
N ALA A 195 2.34 -1.71 -0.59
CA ALA A 195 0.92 -1.39 -0.50
C ALA A 195 0.14 -2.44 0.32
N GLY A 196 0.44 -3.74 0.12
CA GLY A 196 -0.11 -4.81 0.96
C GLY A 196 0.29 -4.69 2.44
N GLU A 197 1.57 -4.35 2.69
CA GLU A 197 2.09 -4.09 4.05
C GLU A 197 1.40 -2.89 4.72
N MET A 198 1.13 -1.82 3.94
CA MET A 198 0.40 -0.64 4.43
C MET A 198 -1.05 -0.97 4.80
N ILE A 199 -1.78 -1.74 3.96
CA ILE A 199 -3.16 -2.16 4.27
C ILE A 199 -3.21 -2.90 5.59
N LEU A 200 -2.31 -3.89 5.80
CA LEU A 200 -2.25 -4.66 7.04
C LEU A 200 -1.89 -3.79 8.24
N SER A 201 -0.98 -2.84 8.07
CA SER A 201 -0.58 -1.91 9.13
C SER A 201 -1.74 -1.01 9.54
N ILE A 202 -2.42 -0.35 8.59
CA ILE A 202 -3.58 0.51 8.85
C ILE A 202 -4.67 -0.30 9.56
N SER A 203 -5.05 -1.45 8.98
CA SER A 203 -6.12 -2.28 9.53
C SER A 203 -5.78 -2.83 10.93
N GLY A 204 -4.53 -3.21 11.16
CA GLY A 204 -4.05 -3.68 12.46
C GLY A 204 -4.11 -2.59 13.54
N PHE A 205 -3.70 -1.36 13.20
CA PHE A 205 -3.76 -0.22 14.13
C PHE A 205 -5.20 0.17 14.47
N SER A 206 -6.05 0.29 13.45
CA SER A 206 -7.48 0.58 13.67
C SER A 206 -8.16 -0.53 14.48
N PHE A 207 -7.76 -1.81 14.28
CA PHE A 207 -8.29 -2.94 15.05
C PHE A 207 -7.97 -2.84 16.55
N ILE A 208 -6.79 -2.38 16.93
CA ILE A 208 -6.42 -2.20 18.36
C ILE A 208 -6.96 -0.90 18.97
N GLY A 209 -7.79 -0.15 18.21
CA GLY A 209 -8.46 1.07 18.69
C GLY A 209 -7.71 2.38 18.38
N LEU A 210 -6.58 2.32 17.68
CA LEU A 210 -5.89 3.49 17.16
C LEU A 210 -6.48 3.86 15.78
N SER A 211 -7.76 4.25 15.78
CA SER A 211 -8.50 4.58 14.55
C SER A 211 -7.90 5.78 13.80
N LEU A 212 -8.28 5.93 12.53
CA LEU A 212 -7.84 7.04 11.66
C LEU A 212 -8.40 8.42 12.06
N GLY A 213 -9.25 8.49 13.07
CA GLY A 213 -9.96 9.67 13.55
C GLY A 213 -11.44 9.41 13.73
N GLU A 214 -12.15 10.33 14.39
CA GLU A 214 -13.59 10.22 14.59
C GLU A 214 -14.33 10.33 13.25
N GLY A 215 -15.32 9.46 13.04
CA GLY A 215 -16.11 9.42 11.81
C GLY A 215 -15.42 8.82 10.58
N VAL A 216 -14.15 8.39 10.68
CA VAL A 216 -13.46 7.77 9.55
C VAL A 216 -13.72 6.27 9.53
N ILE A 217 -14.38 5.79 8.48
CA ILE A 217 -14.66 4.38 8.27
C ILE A 217 -13.47 3.74 7.57
N ASP A 218 -12.90 2.70 8.16
CA ASP A 218 -11.88 1.84 7.55
C ASP A 218 -12.14 0.36 7.92
N TRP A 219 -11.55 -0.56 7.18
CA TRP A 219 -11.79 -1.98 7.41
C TRP A 219 -11.31 -2.47 8.79
N GLY A 220 -10.22 -1.91 9.33
CA GLY A 220 -9.70 -2.29 10.65
C GLY A 220 -10.63 -1.86 11.78
N SER A 221 -11.17 -0.64 11.72
CA SER A 221 -12.17 -0.15 12.69
C SER A 221 -13.45 -0.98 12.62
N MET A 222 -13.90 -1.39 11.42
CA MET A 222 -15.06 -2.28 11.28
C MET A 222 -14.83 -3.65 11.96
N VAL A 223 -13.63 -4.24 11.81
CA VAL A 223 -13.28 -5.49 12.51
C VAL A 223 -13.27 -5.28 14.00
N SER A 224 -12.74 -4.15 14.50
CA SER A 224 -12.72 -3.81 15.94
C SER A 224 -14.13 -3.64 16.51
N GLU A 225 -15.01 -2.92 15.81
CA GLU A 225 -16.42 -2.75 16.20
C GLU A 225 -17.17 -4.08 16.20
N GLY A 226 -16.97 -4.91 15.16
CA GLY A 226 -17.68 -6.18 14.99
C GLY A 226 -17.28 -7.27 15.99
N ARG A 227 -16.08 -7.20 16.59
CA ARG A 227 -15.57 -8.25 17.48
C ARG A 227 -16.45 -8.50 18.73
N THR A 228 -17.08 -7.46 19.24
CA THR A 228 -17.96 -7.56 20.42
C THR A 228 -19.24 -8.33 20.12
N SER A 229 -19.67 -8.34 18.86
CA SER A 229 -20.88 -9.00 18.36
C SER A 229 -20.57 -10.27 17.55
N PHE A 230 -19.32 -10.79 17.61
CA PHE A 230 -18.88 -11.92 16.79
C PHE A 230 -19.73 -13.18 16.99
N GLY A 231 -20.15 -13.48 18.22
CA GLY A 231 -21.00 -14.64 18.52
C GLY A 231 -22.40 -14.55 17.93
N LEU A 232 -22.92 -13.33 17.70
CA LEU A 232 -24.25 -13.09 17.16
C LEU A 232 -24.25 -12.89 15.63
N ALA A 233 -23.27 -12.12 15.15
CA ALA A 233 -23.16 -11.70 13.74
C ALA A 233 -21.70 -11.78 13.28
N PRO A 234 -21.16 -12.99 13.02
CA PRO A 234 -19.75 -13.17 12.63
C PRO A 234 -19.40 -12.47 11.31
N GLY A 235 -20.36 -12.22 10.45
CA GLY A 235 -20.18 -11.48 9.20
C GLY A 235 -19.61 -10.08 9.38
N LEU A 236 -19.90 -9.41 10.51
CA LEU A 236 -19.37 -8.07 10.81
C LEU A 236 -17.83 -8.02 10.90
N VAL A 237 -17.21 -9.15 11.23
CA VAL A 237 -15.75 -9.32 11.26
C VAL A 237 -15.24 -9.95 9.97
N LEU A 238 -15.91 -11.01 9.51
CA LEU A 238 -15.43 -11.82 8.38
C LEU A 238 -15.49 -11.06 7.05
N TYR A 239 -16.51 -10.23 6.81
CA TYR A 239 -16.61 -9.48 5.56
C TYR A 239 -15.46 -8.46 5.40
N PRO A 240 -15.20 -7.54 6.31
CA PRO A 240 -14.07 -6.62 6.15
C PRO A 240 -12.71 -7.36 6.11
N MET A 241 -12.53 -8.45 6.86
CA MET A 241 -11.31 -9.27 6.77
C MET A 241 -11.13 -9.89 5.38
N LEU A 242 -12.21 -10.33 4.74
CA LEU A 242 -12.16 -10.85 3.36
C LEU A 242 -11.71 -9.76 2.38
N PHE A 243 -12.20 -8.53 2.50
CA PHE A 243 -11.79 -7.42 1.64
C PHE A 243 -10.33 -7.02 1.86
N ILE A 244 -9.85 -6.98 3.12
CA ILE A 244 -8.44 -6.81 3.44
C ILE A 244 -7.60 -7.89 2.74
N PHE A 245 -7.98 -9.17 2.91
CA PHE A 245 -7.28 -10.30 2.31
C PHE A 245 -7.24 -10.21 0.78
N LEU A 246 -8.38 -9.92 0.13
CA LEU A 246 -8.46 -9.82 -1.33
C LEU A 246 -7.57 -8.67 -1.87
N CYS A 247 -7.55 -7.53 -1.21
CA CYS A 247 -6.71 -6.41 -1.63
C CYS A 247 -5.22 -6.70 -1.42
N VAL A 248 -4.83 -7.25 -0.27
CA VAL A 248 -3.44 -7.64 0.00
C VAL A 248 -2.97 -8.70 -0.99
N LEU A 249 -3.79 -9.72 -1.24
CA LEU A 249 -3.51 -10.74 -2.24
C LEU A 249 -3.34 -10.12 -3.64
N SER A 250 -4.22 -9.20 -4.01
CA SER A 250 -4.19 -8.52 -5.31
C SER A 250 -2.89 -7.72 -5.51
N PHE A 251 -2.49 -6.92 -4.54
CA PHE A 251 -1.23 -6.19 -4.61
C PHE A 251 -0.01 -7.13 -4.67
N ASN A 252 -0.01 -8.21 -3.89
CA ASN A 252 1.06 -9.21 -3.92
C ASN A 252 1.15 -9.93 -5.27
N LEU A 253 0.01 -10.28 -5.88
CA LEU A 253 -0.03 -10.92 -7.20
C LEU A 253 0.51 -9.98 -8.28
N LEU A 254 0.10 -8.69 -8.27
CA LEU A 254 0.61 -7.69 -9.20
C LEU A 254 2.14 -7.50 -9.05
N GLY A 255 2.64 -7.42 -7.81
CA GLY A 255 4.07 -7.32 -7.54
C GLY A 255 4.88 -8.52 -8.07
N ARG A 256 4.37 -9.75 -7.90
CA ARG A 256 5.03 -10.97 -8.40
C ARG A 256 5.05 -11.08 -9.93
N GLN A 257 4.03 -10.59 -10.61
CA GLN A 257 3.98 -10.64 -12.08
C GLN A 257 5.04 -9.75 -12.72
N LEU A 258 5.36 -8.61 -12.10
CA LEU A 258 6.45 -7.75 -12.55
C LEU A 258 7.82 -8.44 -12.46
N GLU A 259 7.98 -9.46 -11.59
CA GLU A 259 9.18 -10.29 -11.50
C GLU A 259 9.30 -11.28 -12.65
N SER A 260 8.20 -11.98 -12.98
CA SER A 260 8.20 -13.05 -13.99
C SER A 260 8.39 -12.54 -15.42
N GLY A 261 7.92 -11.32 -15.73
CA GLY A 261 8.12 -10.69 -17.03
C GLY A 261 9.57 -10.31 -17.37
N GLY A 262 10.45 -10.20 -16.36
CA GLY A 262 11.87 -9.88 -16.58
C GLY A 262 12.79 -11.08 -16.84
N ARG A 263 12.30 -12.31 -16.66
CA ARG A 263 13.08 -13.54 -16.91
C ARG A 263 12.96 -14.12 -18.31
N ILE A 264 12.09 -13.53 -19.15
CA ILE A 264 11.82 -14.06 -20.50
C ILE A 264 12.74 -13.39 -21.55
N ASP A 265 13.36 -12.24 -21.22
CA ASP A 265 14.20 -11.43 -22.14
C ASP A 265 15.71 -11.48 -21.78
N ALA A 266 16.18 -12.47 -21.00
CA ALA A 266 17.58 -12.64 -20.65
C ALA A 266 18.15 -13.92 -21.24
#